data_e20e66a1f11ec5bbf532c955bef8d8a2
#
_entry.id   e20e66a1f11ec5bbf532c955bef8d8a2
#
_cell.length_a   1.000
_cell.length_b   1.000
_cell.length_c   1.000
_cell.angle_alpha   90.00
_cell.angle_beta   90.00
_cell.angle_gamma   90.00
#
_symmetry.space_group_name_H-M   'P 1'
#
loop_
_entity.id
_entity.type
_entity.pdbx_description
1 polymer ?
#
loop_
_entity_poly.entity_id
_entity_poly.type
_entity_poly.pdbx_seq_one_letter_code
_entity_poly.pdbx_strand_id
1 'polypeptide(L)'
;GAQINIMTDRQIALPPLNMVLARELLRRTYMYKLLKEHSLKPEEDIRAVSETLVTLSQIVIDIPEIKGLEISPLLFNEQGAVAVNIAIDLDEHPVKPIIQPYPRELEEWLVLPKSGRRVIIRPVLAEDEPAHRLFHEHQSPESIRYRFFQYRKHFSREDVAQMVQIDYDREMVFIANAPREDGEGEETLGTVRTWTDADNLRCEFAVMVDDRMKGEG
;
A
#
# COMPACT_ATOMS: atom_id res chain seq x y z
N GLY A 1 -18.75 -18.81 20.44
CA GLY A 1 -19.66 -17.69 20.77
C GLY A 1 -19.72 -17.37 22.26
N ALA A 2 -20.01 -18.34 23.14
CA ALA A 2 -20.17 -18.09 24.58
C ALA A 2 -18.88 -17.67 25.31
N GLN A 3 -17.71 -18.01 24.83
CA GLN A 3 -16.43 -17.65 25.45
C GLN A 3 -15.92 -16.25 25.09
N ILE A 4 -16.39 -15.65 24.02
CA ILE A 4 -15.94 -14.31 23.54
C ILE A 4 -16.29 -13.21 24.55
N ASN A 5 -17.39 -13.33 25.26
CA ASN A 5 -17.82 -12.32 26.24
C ASN A 5 -17.04 -12.37 27.57
N ILE A 6 -16.23 -13.39 27.79
CA ILE A 6 -15.47 -13.60 29.05
C ILE A 6 -13.99 -13.19 28.83
N MET A 7 -13.51 -13.16 27.59
CA MET A 7 -12.12 -12.82 27.29
C MET A 7 -12.00 -11.37 26.81
N THR A 8 -11.26 -10.57 27.56
CA THR A 8 -10.91 -9.18 27.19
C THR A 8 -9.77 -9.11 26.16
N ASP A 9 -9.66 -10.10 25.29
CA ASP A 9 -8.61 -10.19 24.28
C ASP A 9 -8.99 -9.34 23.05
N ARG A 10 -8.59 -8.07 23.05
CA ARG A 10 -8.89 -7.12 21.99
C ARG A 10 -7.61 -6.56 21.41
N GLN A 11 -7.55 -6.51 20.10
CA GLN A 11 -6.49 -5.82 19.36
C GLN A 11 -7.13 -4.81 18.41
N ILE A 12 -6.45 -3.70 18.20
CA ILE A 12 -6.94 -2.60 17.36
C ILE A 12 -5.90 -2.33 16.28
N ALA A 13 -6.36 -2.16 15.07
CA ALA A 13 -5.56 -1.70 13.94
C ALA A 13 -6.36 -0.72 13.11
N LEU A 14 -5.67 0.15 12.37
CA LEU A 14 -6.30 1.06 11.42
C LEU A 14 -6.24 0.45 10.01
N PRO A 15 -7.35 0.49 9.24
CA PRO A 15 -7.30 0.14 7.82
C PRO A 15 -6.52 1.21 7.03
N PRO A 16 -5.92 0.85 5.88
CA PRO A 16 -5.90 -0.48 5.25
C PRO A 16 -4.94 -1.46 5.93
N LEU A 17 -5.32 -2.74 5.96
CA LEU A 17 -4.44 -3.81 6.40
C LEU A 17 -3.85 -4.56 5.19
N ASN A 18 -2.59 -4.94 5.30
CA ASN A 18 -1.99 -5.95 4.44
C ASN A 18 -1.79 -7.27 5.21
N MET A 19 -1.35 -8.32 4.52
CA MET A 19 -1.17 -9.65 5.14
C MET A 19 -0.17 -9.65 6.30
N VAL A 20 0.84 -8.79 6.27
CA VAL A 20 1.85 -8.68 7.34
C VAL A 20 1.23 -8.07 8.59
N LEU A 21 0.52 -6.95 8.43
CA LEU A 21 -0.16 -6.26 9.52
C LEU A 21 -1.29 -7.12 10.11
N ALA A 22 -2.07 -7.79 9.28
CA ALA A 22 -3.14 -8.70 9.73
C ALA A 22 -2.60 -9.87 10.55
N ARG A 23 -1.49 -10.50 10.11
CA ARG A 23 -0.82 -11.56 10.87
C ARG A 23 -0.24 -11.05 12.19
N GLU A 24 0.38 -9.88 12.18
CA GLU A 24 0.93 -9.29 13.40
C GLU A 24 -0.17 -8.93 14.40
N LEU A 25 -1.30 -8.40 13.93
CA LEU A 25 -2.48 -8.14 14.75
C LEU A 25 -2.99 -9.44 15.41
N LEU A 26 -3.15 -10.50 14.60
CA LEU A 26 -3.60 -11.80 15.08
C LEU A 26 -2.62 -12.41 16.08
N ARG A 27 -1.30 -12.32 15.85
CA ARG A 27 -0.26 -12.85 16.77
C ARG A 27 -0.36 -12.31 18.18
N ARG A 28 -0.90 -11.12 18.37
CA ARG A 28 -1.08 -10.47 19.67
C ARG A 28 -2.34 -10.94 20.39
N THR A 29 -3.15 -11.82 19.79
CA THR A 29 -4.37 -12.34 20.37
C THR A 29 -4.17 -13.72 20.99
N TYR A 30 -5.04 -14.06 21.96
CA TYR A 30 -5.12 -15.42 22.49
C TYR A 30 -5.60 -16.42 21.42
N MET A 31 -6.43 -15.96 20.50
CA MET A 31 -6.90 -16.77 19.36
C MET A 31 -5.75 -17.34 18.54
N TYR A 32 -4.66 -16.60 18.35
CA TYR A 32 -3.48 -17.10 17.65
C TYR A 32 -2.88 -18.33 18.35
N LYS A 33 -2.79 -18.32 19.70
CA LYS A 33 -2.31 -19.45 20.49
C LYS A 33 -3.22 -20.66 20.34
N LEU A 34 -4.54 -20.44 20.43
CA LEU A 34 -5.51 -21.52 20.24
C LEU A 34 -5.42 -22.15 18.85
N LEU A 35 -5.28 -21.36 17.81
CA LEU A 35 -5.08 -21.87 16.44
C LEU A 35 -3.79 -22.69 16.34
N LYS A 36 -2.69 -22.23 16.93
CA LYS A 36 -1.41 -22.94 16.92
C LYS A 36 -1.45 -24.27 17.68
N GLU A 37 -2.18 -24.34 18.79
CA GLU A 37 -2.18 -25.49 19.70
C GLU A 37 -3.27 -26.51 19.36
N HIS A 38 -4.40 -26.08 18.80
CA HIS A 38 -5.59 -26.91 18.67
C HIS A 38 -6.11 -27.08 17.25
N SER A 39 -5.60 -26.30 16.27
CA SER A 39 -5.97 -26.51 14.87
C SER A 39 -5.25 -27.70 14.26
N LEU A 40 -5.94 -28.42 13.39
CA LEU A 40 -5.36 -29.49 12.56
C LEU A 40 -4.44 -28.92 11.46
N LYS A 41 -4.68 -27.66 11.05
CA LYS A 41 -3.95 -26.96 9.99
C LYS A 41 -3.66 -25.51 10.38
N PRO A 42 -2.81 -25.27 11.40
CA PRO A 42 -2.61 -23.96 12.02
C PRO A 42 -2.23 -22.86 11.01
N GLU A 43 -1.35 -23.14 10.05
CA GLU A 43 -0.88 -22.13 9.09
C GLU A 43 -1.97 -21.75 8.09
N GLU A 44 -2.81 -22.72 7.66
CA GLU A 44 -3.92 -22.47 6.76
C GLU A 44 -5.00 -21.63 7.46
N ASP A 45 -5.33 -21.95 8.71
CA ASP A 45 -6.32 -21.21 9.48
C ASP A 45 -5.84 -19.78 9.79
N ILE A 46 -4.57 -19.62 10.20
CA ILE A 46 -3.96 -18.30 10.43
C ILE A 46 -3.99 -17.47 9.16
N ARG A 47 -3.73 -18.07 8.01
CA ARG A 47 -3.81 -17.41 6.71
C ARG A 47 -5.23 -16.99 6.40
N ALA A 48 -6.22 -17.88 6.56
CA ALA A 48 -7.63 -17.60 6.30
C ALA A 48 -8.16 -16.46 7.17
N VAL A 49 -7.81 -16.43 8.48
CA VAL A 49 -8.15 -15.29 9.36
C VAL A 49 -7.51 -14.00 8.89
N SER A 50 -6.24 -14.05 8.51
CA SER A 50 -5.51 -12.86 8.06
C SER A 50 -6.09 -12.31 6.75
N GLU A 51 -6.43 -13.18 5.78
CA GLU A 51 -7.10 -12.81 4.53
C GLU A 51 -8.46 -12.19 4.80
N THR A 52 -9.22 -12.74 5.76
CA THR A 52 -10.51 -12.16 6.18
C THR A 52 -10.33 -10.75 6.75
N LEU A 53 -9.34 -10.53 7.61
CA LEU A 53 -9.05 -9.20 8.17
C LEU A 53 -8.67 -8.19 7.08
N VAL A 54 -7.84 -8.61 6.11
CA VAL A 54 -7.48 -7.77 4.95
C VAL A 54 -8.73 -7.43 4.13
N THR A 55 -9.57 -8.42 3.82
CA THR A 55 -10.80 -8.22 3.06
C THR A 55 -11.76 -7.27 3.78
N LEU A 56 -11.94 -7.44 5.10
CA LEU A 56 -12.78 -6.55 5.90
C LEU A 56 -12.24 -5.13 5.91
N SER A 57 -10.93 -4.97 6.04
CA SER A 57 -10.31 -3.65 6.01
C SER A 57 -10.50 -2.97 4.65
N GLN A 58 -10.50 -3.74 3.56
CA GLN A 58 -10.76 -3.21 2.23
C GLN A 58 -12.23 -2.82 2.04
N ILE A 59 -13.17 -3.63 2.53
CA ILE A 59 -14.60 -3.33 2.45
C ILE A 59 -14.94 -1.99 3.12
N VAL A 60 -14.40 -1.73 4.32
CA VAL A 60 -14.69 -0.47 5.04
C VAL A 60 -14.01 0.75 4.39
N ILE A 61 -13.01 0.54 3.56
CA ILE A 61 -12.38 1.59 2.75
C ILE A 61 -13.18 1.87 1.49
N ASP A 62 -13.57 0.81 0.78
CA ASP A 62 -14.27 0.92 -0.50
C ASP A 62 -15.72 1.41 -0.35
N ILE A 63 -16.29 1.22 0.85
CA ILE A 63 -17.67 1.62 1.18
C ILE A 63 -17.63 2.54 2.41
N PRO A 64 -17.33 3.85 2.23
CA PRO A 64 -17.14 4.79 3.33
C PRO A 64 -18.41 5.05 4.16
N GLU A 65 -19.58 4.65 3.66
CA GLU A 65 -20.84 4.69 4.38
C GLU A 65 -20.91 3.65 5.52
N ILE A 66 -20.03 2.65 5.53
CA ILE A 66 -19.99 1.67 6.62
C ILE A 66 -19.39 2.31 7.86
N LYS A 67 -20.25 2.60 8.85
CA LYS A 67 -19.87 3.06 10.19
C LYS A 67 -19.38 1.94 11.09
N GLY A 68 -20.01 0.77 10.96
CA GLY A 68 -19.68 -0.42 11.72
C GLY A 68 -19.96 -1.70 10.94
N LEU A 69 -19.04 -2.68 11.06
CA LEU A 69 -19.21 -4.01 10.51
C LEU A 69 -18.80 -5.02 11.59
N GLU A 70 -19.70 -5.91 11.94
CA GLU A 70 -19.47 -6.98 12.92
C GLU A 70 -19.74 -8.34 12.28
N ILE A 71 -18.81 -9.27 12.50
CA ILE A 71 -18.96 -10.67 12.13
C ILE A 71 -18.90 -11.52 13.40
N SER A 72 -20.00 -12.22 13.69
CA SER A 72 -20.04 -13.08 14.88
C SER A 72 -21.10 -14.20 14.72
N PRO A 73 -20.67 -15.48 14.67
CA PRO A 73 -19.30 -15.97 14.66
C PRO A 73 -18.68 -16.02 13.27
N LEU A 74 -17.34 -16.04 13.22
CA LEU A 74 -16.56 -16.43 12.06
C LEU A 74 -16.12 -17.88 12.24
N LEU A 75 -16.49 -18.76 11.30
CA LEU A 75 -16.15 -20.18 11.31
C LEU A 75 -15.04 -20.47 10.28
N PHE A 76 -14.21 -21.43 10.58
CA PHE A 76 -13.14 -21.91 9.69
C PHE A 76 -13.38 -23.35 9.32
N ASN A 77 -13.18 -23.67 8.05
CA ASN A 77 -13.22 -25.02 7.51
C ASN A 77 -12.14 -25.20 6.43
N GLU A 78 -12.08 -26.36 5.81
CA GLU A 78 -11.11 -26.68 4.75
C GLU A 78 -11.21 -25.77 3.50
N GLN A 79 -12.34 -25.08 3.32
CA GLN A 79 -12.59 -24.15 2.19
C GLN A 79 -12.27 -22.69 2.56
N GLY A 80 -11.93 -22.40 3.82
CA GLY A 80 -11.57 -21.06 4.30
C GLY A 80 -12.45 -20.56 5.44
N ALA A 81 -12.61 -19.24 5.54
CA ALA A 81 -13.40 -18.57 6.56
C ALA A 81 -14.84 -18.35 6.08
N VAL A 82 -15.82 -18.65 6.93
CA VAL A 82 -17.26 -18.41 6.68
C VAL A 82 -17.85 -17.55 7.76
N ALA A 83 -18.36 -16.38 7.38
CA ALA A 83 -19.13 -15.51 8.26
C ALA A 83 -20.57 -16.05 8.39
N VAL A 84 -20.97 -16.40 9.61
CA VAL A 84 -22.30 -16.96 9.86
C VAL A 84 -23.33 -15.84 10.05
N ASN A 85 -22.93 -14.77 10.73
CA ASN A 85 -23.77 -13.60 10.92
C ASN A 85 -22.92 -12.34 10.70
N ILE A 86 -23.48 -11.39 9.95
CA ILE A 86 -22.87 -10.11 9.66
C ILE A 86 -23.88 -9.02 10.02
N ALA A 87 -23.47 -8.07 10.86
CA ALA A 87 -24.21 -6.85 11.13
C ALA A 87 -23.45 -5.65 10.53
N ILE A 88 -24.15 -4.78 9.84
CA ILE A 88 -23.58 -3.59 9.20
C ILE A 88 -24.39 -2.37 9.63
N ASP A 89 -23.69 -1.38 10.20
CA ASP A 89 -24.23 -0.05 10.46
C ASP A 89 -23.78 0.91 9.36
N LEU A 90 -24.69 1.68 8.81
CA LEU A 90 -24.43 2.67 7.78
C LEU A 90 -24.57 4.08 8.35
N ASP A 91 -23.75 5.00 7.86
CA ASP A 91 -23.83 6.44 8.14
C ASP A 91 -24.11 7.20 6.83
N GLU A 92 -25.04 8.12 6.87
CA GLU A 92 -25.35 8.99 5.73
C GLU A 92 -24.23 10.05 5.48
N HIS A 93 -23.33 10.23 6.46
CA HIS A 93 -22.23 11.17 6.40
C HIS A 93 -20.89 10.42 6.53
N PRO A 94 -20.39 9.81 5.45
CA PRO A 94 -19.19 9.01 5.49
C PRO A 94 -17.96 9.81 5.96
N VAL A 95 -17.17 9.20 6.83
CA VAL A 95 -15.94 9.80 7.34
C VAL A 95 -14.76 9.35 6.46
N LYS A 96 -13.98 10.33 6.01
CA LYS A 96 -12.74 10.04 5.25
C LYS A 96 -11.79 9.16 6.09
N PRO A 97 -11.24 8.08 5.54
CA PRO A 97 -10.27 7.25 6.25
C PRO A 97 -9.08 8.07 6.77
N ILE A 98 -8.61 7.77 7.99
CA ILE A 98 -7.44 8.42 8.59
C ILE A 98 -6.18 8.12 7.77
N ILE A 99 -6.06 6.88 7.28
CA ILE A 99 -5.00 6.46 6.37
C ILE A 99 -5.64 6.33 5.00
N GLN A 100 -5.17 7.14 4.05
CA GLN A 100 -5.67 7.04 2.67
C GLN A 100 -5.18 5.75 2.03
N PRO A 101 -6.07 4.95 1.44
CA PRO A 101 -5.67 3.77 0.69
C PRO A 101 -4.90 4.17 -0.57
N TYR A 102 -4.20 3.21 -1.14
CA TYR A 102 -3.54 3.39 -2.42
C TYR A 102 -4.58 3.71 -3.53
N PRO A 103 -4.46 4.86 -4.22
CA PRO A 103 -5.47 5.32 -5.18
C PRO A 103 -5.29 4.63 -6.54
N ARG A 104 -5.81 3.41 -6.68
CA ARG A 104 -5.71 2.58 -7.91
C ARG A 104 -6.39 3.22 -9.13
N GLU A 105 -7.37 4.05 -8.92
CA GLU A 105 -8.07 4.78 -9.97
C GLU A 105 -7.17 5.77 -10.73
N LEU A 106 -5.99 6.07 -10.18
CA LEU A 106 -4.98 6.93 -10.80
C LEU A 106 -3.94 6.17 -11.62
N GLU A 107 -4.10 4.85 -11.79
CA GLU A 107 -3.21 4.05 -12.64
C GLU A 107 -3.57 4.23 -14.12
N GLU A 108 -2.59 4.56 -14.95
CA GLU A 108 -2.79 4.75 -16.38
C GLU A 108 -1.67 4.09 -17.19
N TRP A 109 -2.04 3.38 -18.26
CA TRP A 109 -1.11 2.80 -19.21
C TRP A 109 -0.92 3.71 -20.41
N LEU A 110 0.33 3.98 -20.75
CA LEU A 110 0.71 4.78 -21.90
C LEU A 110 1.66 3.99 -22.81
N VAL A 111 1.76 4.47 -24.04
CA VAL A 111 2.81 4.06 -24.97
C VAL A 111 3.66 5.29 -25.31
N LEU A 112 4.94 5.23 -25.03
CA LEU A 112 5.87 6.32 -25.34
C LEU A 112 5.95 6.54 -26.85
N PRO A 113 5.82 7.78 -27.34
CA PRO A 113 5.59 8.03 -28.77
C PRO A 113 6.80 7.73 -29.64
N LYS A 114 8.02 7.80 -29.13
CA LYS A 114 9.23 7.57 -29.91
C LYS A 114 9.71 6.12 -29.85
N SER A 115 9.84 5.58 -28.62
CA SER A 115 10.33 4.21 -28.42
C SER A 115 9.26 3.14 -28.63
N GLY A 116 7.96 3.54 -28.57
CA GLY A 116 6.85 2.59 -28.58
C GLY A 116 6.75 1.76 -27.30
N ARG A 117 7.53 2.10 -26.28
CA ARG A 117 7.59 1.37 -25.03
C ARG A 117 6.32 1.57 -24.21
N ARG A 118 5.74 0.49 -23.71
CA ARG A 118 4.58 0.53 -22.84
C ARG A 118 5.00 0.83 -21.41
N VAL A 119 4.37 1.82 -20.79
CA VAL A 119 4.69 2.34 -19.46
C VAL A 119 3.40 2.44 -18.65
N ILE A 120 3.45 2.10 -17.37
CA ILE A 120 2.39 2.43 -16.42
C ILE A 120 2.79 3.69 -15.65
N ILE A 121 1.90 4.69 -15.62
CA ILE A 121 1.98 5.82 -14.68
C ILE A 121 1.04 5.50 -13.54
N ARG A 122 1.56 5.48 -12.33
CA ARG A 122 0.78 5.17 -11.14
C ARG A 122 1.38 5.81 -9.88
N PRO A 123 0.60 5.96 -8.81
CA PRO A 123 1.14 6.31 -7.51
C PRO A 123 2.22 5.30 -7.07
N VAL A 124 3.20 5.79 -6.34
CA VAL A 124 4.30 4.95 -5.82
C VAL A 124 3.80 4.02 -4.73
N LEU A 125 4.32 2.80 -4.69
CA LEU A 125 4.10 1.81 -3.63
C LEU A 125 5.39 1.62 -2.82
N ALA A 126 5.26 1.14 -1.59
CA ALA A 126 6.42 0.80 -0.76
C ALA A 126 7.32 -0.28 -1.41
N GLU A 127 6.72 -1.18 -2.19
CA GLU A 127 7.38 -2.25 -2.93
C GLU A 127 8.26 -1.73 -4.08
N ASP A 128 8.09 -0.47 -4.48
CA ASP A 128 8.91 0.15 -5.53
C ASP A 128 10.31 0.57 -5.03
N GLU A 129 10.59 0.47 -3.71
CA GLU A 129 11.88 0.87 -3.11
C GLU A 129 13.10 0.40 -3.93
N PRO A 130 13.22 -0.87 -4.34
CA PRO A 130 14.39 -1.32 -5.09
C PRO A 130 14.53 -0.66 -6.46
N ALA A 131 13.45 -0.56 -7.23
CA ALA A 131 13.45 0.06 -8.55
C ALA A 131 13.69 1.58 -8.45
N HIS A 132 13.09 2.23 -7.47
CA HIS A 132 13.23 3.65 -7.21
C HIS A 132 14.66 4.03 -6.77
N ARG A 133 15.32 3.17 -5.99
CA ARG A 133 16.73 3.34 -5.63
C ARG A 133 17.63 3.27 -6.86
N LEU A 134 17.48 2.22 -7.68
CA LEU A 134 18.23 2.08 -8.92
C LEU A 134 18.01 3.26 -9.87
N PHE A 135 16.77 3.76 -9.96
CA PHE A 135 16.46 4.95 -10.75
C PHE A 135 17.30 6.16 -10.31
N HIS A 136 17.43 6.42 -9.02
CA HIS A 136 18.25 7.54 -8.54
C HIS A 136 19.76 7.30 -8.70
N GLU A 137 20.23 6.06 -8.52
CA GLU A 137 21.65 5.70 -8.66
C GLU A 137 22.14 5.80 -10.12
N HIS A 138 21.25 5.59 -11.10
CA HIS A 138 21.57 5.68 -12.51
C HIS A 138 21.56 7.10 -13.07
N GLN A 139 21.08 8.08 -12.33
CA GLN A 139 21.03 9.46 -12.78
C GLN A 139 22.41 10.11 -12.81
N SER A 140 22.60 11.05 -13.74
CA SER A 140 23.82 11.85 -13.78
C SER A 140 23.93 12.74 -12.53
N PRO A 141 25.16 13.09 -12.11
CA PRO A 141 25.37 14.03 -11.00
C PRO A 141 24.66 15.37 -11.20
N GLU A 142 24.51 15.78 -12.46
CA GLU A 142 23.82 17.01 -12.83
C GLU A 142 22.30 16.90 -12.55
N SER A 143 21.67 15.81 -12.99
CA SER A 143 20.25 15.54 -12.73
C SER A 143 19.95 15.44 -11.22
N ILE A 144 20.81 14.77 -10.47
CA ILE A 144 20.71 14.71 -9.00
C ILE A 144 20.83 16.11 -8.37
N ARG A 145 21.80 16.91 -8.84
CA ARG A 145 21.97 18.29 -8.34
C ARG A 145 20.74 19.15 -8.61
N TYR A 146 20.18 19.09 -9.80
CA TYR A 146 18.97 19.86 -10.12
C TYR A 146 17.77 19.44 -9.28
N ARG A 147 17.65 18.14 -8.99
CA ARG A 147 16.52 17.61 -8.19
C ARG A 147 16.64 17.89 -6.70
N PHE A 148 17.84 17.74 -6.13
CA PHE A 148 18.06 17.79 -4.67
C PHE A 148 18.85 19.02 -4.22
N PHE A 149 19.27 19.89 -5.14
CA PHE A 149 20.12 21.06 -4.87
C PHE A 149 21.45 20.76 -4.19
N GLN A 150 21.87 19.49 -4.23
CA GLN A 150 23.13 19.00 -3.65
C GLN A 150 23.67 17.82 -4.46
N TYR A 151 24.99 17.61 -4.36
CA TYR A 151 25.61 16.42 -4.92
C TYR A 151 25.42 15.25 -3.96
N ARG A 152 24.77 14.19 -4.42
CA ARG A 152 24.53 12.98 -3.66
C ARG A 152 24.82 11.76 -4.52
N LYS A 153 25.78 10.92 -4.08
CA LYS A 153 26.17 9.71 -4.84
C LYS A 153 25.41 8.46 -4.44
N HIS A 154 24.97 8.40 -3.20
CA HIS A 154 24.31 7.22 -2.64
C HIS A 154 23.05 7.63 -1.89
N PHE A 155 22.04 6.83 -2.05
CA PHE A 155 20.78 6.92 -1.29
C PHE A 155 20.75 5.74 -0.32
N SER A 156 20.65 6.01 0.98
CA SER A 156 20.47 4.96 1.98
C SER A 156 19.10 4.31 1.80
N ARG A 157 18.91 3.16 2.42
CA ARG A 157 17.60 2.51 2.42
C ARG A 157 16.53 3.39 3.08
N GLU A 158 16.90 4.07 4.15
CA GLU A 158 16.02 5.00 4.85
C GLU A 158 15.61 6.18 3.95
N ASP A 159 16.54 6.73 3.18
CA ASP A 159 16.24 7.82 2.24
C ASP A 159 15.20 7.38 1.20
N VAL A 160 15.40 6.21 0.61
CA VAL A 160 14.48 5.69 -0.43
C VAL A 160 13.15 5.27 0.18
N ALA A 161 13.15 4.67 1.38
CA ALA A 161 11.92 4.35 2.09
C ALA A 161 11.06 5.59 2.33
N GLN A 162 11.65 6.73 2.71
CA GLN A 162 10.94 8.00 2.84
C GLN A 162 10.41 8.56 1.51
N MET A 163 10.99 8.14 0.39
CA MET A 163 10.52 8.56 -0.94
C MET A 163 9.32 7.75 -1.43
N VAL A 164 9.16 6.51 -0.98
CA VAL A 164 8.11 5.59 -1.44
C VAL A 164 7.01 5.32 -0.40
N GLN A 165 7.27 5.56 0.89
CA GLN A 165 6.29 5.44 1.96
C GLN A 165 5.69 6.82 2.26
N ILE A 166 4.70 7.21 1.50
CA ILE A 166 4.09 8.54 1.53
C ILE A 166 2.68 8.51 2.14
N ASP A 167 2.25 9.66 2.63
CA ASP A 167 0.88 9.92 3.02
C ASP A 167 0.12 10.53 1.82
N TYR A 168 -0.69 9.73 1.13
CA TYR A 168 -1.44 10.15 -0.05
C TYR A 168 -2.40 11.32 0.18
N ASP A 169 -2.66 11.72 1.42
CA ASP A 169 -3.48 12.90 1.73
C ASP A 169 -2.73 14.22 1.54
N ARG A 170 -1.41 14.21 1.73
CA ARG A 170 -0.58 15.42 1.69
C ARG A 170 0.50 15.39 0.62
N GLU A 171 0.82 14.20 0.20
CA GLU A 171 1.91 13.96 -0.71
C GLU A 171 1.48 12.97 -1.78
N MET A 172 1.75 13.28 -3.03
CA MET A 172 1.54 12.36 -4.14
C MET A 172 2.84 12.18 -4.90
N VAL A 173 3.22 10.93 -5.09
CA VAL A 173 4.34 10.57 -5.96
C VAL A 173 3.83 9.66 -7.05
N PHE A 174 3.89 10.12 -8.30
CA PHE A 174 3.68 9.27 -9.46
C PHE A 174 5.01 8.76 -9.95
N ILE A 175 5.04 7.49 -10.35
CA ILE A 175 6.16 6.88 -11.04
C ILE A 175 5.72 6.39 -12.41
N ALA A 176 6.64 6.44 -13.36
CA ALA A 176 6.51 5.83 -14.67
C ALA A 176 7.34 4.55 -14.67
N ASN A 177 6.69 3.40 -14.60
CA ASN A 177 7.34 2.09 -14.58
C ASN A 177 7.13 1.34 -15.90
N ALA A 178 8.14 0.59 -16.28
CA ALA A 178 8.06 -0.32 -17.42
C ALA A 178 8.76 -1.65 -17.10
N PRO A 179 8.40 -2.74 -17.76
CA PRO A 179 9.17 -3.98 -17.70
C PRO A 179 10.63 -3.71 -18.11
N ARG A 180 11.57 -4.29 -17.39
CA ARG A 180 12.99 -4.22 -17.72
C ARG A 180 13.26 -4.97 -19.02
N GLU A 181 14.25 -4.51 -19.77
CA GLU A 181 14.65 -5.15 -21.04
C GLU A 181 15.20 -6.57 -20.85
N ASP A 182 15.78 -6.86 -19.67
CA ASP A 182 16.24 -8.21 -19.30
C ASP A 182 15.10 -9.17 -18.91
N GLY A 183 13.86 -8.65 -18.77
CA GLY A 183 12.67 -9.41 -18.38
C GLY A 183 12.57 -9.72 -16.88
N GLU A 184 13.51 -9.21 -16.08
CA GLU A 184 13.55 -9.45 -14.63
C GLU A 184 13.00 -8.24 -13.85
N GLY A 185 11.65 -8.14 -13.76
CA GLY A 185 10.97 -7.12 -12.97
C GLY A 185 10.69 -5.81 -13.71
N GLU A 186 10.48 -4.75 -12.95
CA GLU A 186 10.18 -3.41 -13.45
C GLU A 186 11.35 -2.46 -13.20
N GLU A 187 11.45 -1.41 -14.04
CA GLU A 187 12.31 -0.26 -13.80
C GLU A 187 11.50 1.03 -13.78
N THR A 188 11.91 1.97 -12.94
CA THR A 188 11.36 3.32 -12.89
C THR A 188 12.05 4.17 -13.95
N LEU A 189 11.28 4.81 -14.81
CA LEU A 189 11.75 5.68 -15.91
C LEU A 189 11.57 7.17 -15.59
N GLY A 190 10.70 7.47 -14.62
CA GLY A 190 10.46 8.84 -14.20
C GLY A 190 9.66 8.89 -12.92
N THR A 191 9.71 10.02 -12.26
CA THR A 191 8.94 10.31 -11.04
C THR A 191 8.50 11.76 -11.00
N VAL A 192 7.29 11.98 -10.53
CA VAL A 192 6.76 13.30 -10.17
C VAL A 192 6.33 13.25 -8.73
N ARG A 193 6.83 14.16 -7.91
CA ARG A 193 6.44 14.29 -6.52
C ARG A 193 5.77 15.63 -6.31
N THR A 194 4.64 15.63 -5.64
CA THR A 194 3.93 16.82 -5.18
C THR A 194 3.85 16.81 -3.67
N TRP A 195 3.99 17.97 -3.07
CA TRP A 195 3.82 18.17 -1.64
C TRP A 195 2.91 19.37 -1.40
N THR A 196 1.85 19.14 -0.65
CA THR A 196 0.86 20.16 -0.30
C THR A 196 1.12 20.70 1.10
N ASP A 197 1.01 22.00 1.28
CA ASP A 197 1.13 22.64 2.60
C ASP A 197 -0.02 22.23 3.54
N ALA A 198 0.14 22.58 4.82
CA ALA A 198 -0.82 22.20 5.85
C ALA A 198 -2.24 22.74 5.61
N ASP A 199 -2.36 23.85 4.89
CA ASP A 199 -3.62 24.52 4.61
C ASP A 199 -4.27 24.05 3.27
N ASN A 200 -3.59 23.15 2.54
CA ASN A 200 -3.97 22.66 1.21
C ASN A 200 -4.18 23.76 0.16
N LEU A 201 -3.50 24.89 0.32
CA LEU A 201 -3.62 26.05 -0.57
C LEU A 201 -2.47 26.14 -1.57
N ARG A 202 -1.34 25.51 -1.29
CA ARG A 202 -0.14 25.55 -2.14
C ARG A 202 0.41 24.14 -2.28
N CYS A 203 0.90 23.86 -3.48
CA CYS A 203 1.55 22.60 -3.80
C CYS A 203 2.89 22.90 -4.48
N GLU A 204 3.95 22.29 -3.98
CA GLU A 204 5.23 22.20 -4.68
C GLU A 204 5.28 20.91 -5.47
N PHE A 205 5.90 20.95 -6.64
CA PHE A 205 6.13 19.73 -7.41
C PHE A 205 7.57 19.65 -7.92
N ALA A 206 8.03 18.43 -8.09
CA ALA A 206 9.33 18.15 -8.70
C ALA A 206 9.23 16.95 -9.63
N VAL A 207 9.81 17.09 -10.80
CA VAL A 207 9.82 16.07 -11.86
C VAL A 207 11.25 15.59 -12.07
N MET A 208 11.43 14.29 -12.24
CA MET A 208 12.71 13.69 -12.62
C MET A 208 12.44 12.56 -13.62
N VAL A 209 13.19 12.57 -14.70
CA VAL A 209 13.11 11.55 -15.76
C VAL A 209 14.46 10.90 -15.89
N ASP A 210 14.51 9.59 -16.10
CA ASP A 210 15.75 8.88 -16.39
C ASP A 210 16.50 9.55 -17.54
N ASP A 211 17.80 9.76 -17.36
CA ASP A 211 18.62 10.46 -18.35
C ASP A 211 18.55 9.80 -19.74
N ARG A 212 18.33 8.49 -19.81
CA ARG A 212 18.14 7.71 -21.04
C ARG A 212 16.83 8.01 -21.76
N MET A 213 15.83 8.51 -21.01
CA MET A 213 14.46 8.74 -21.49
C MET A 213 14.20 10.21 -21.81
N LYS A 214 15.19 11.08 -21.66
CA LYS A 214 15.04 12.51 -21.99
C LYS A 214 14.65 12.71 -23.45
N GLY A 215 13.54 13.42 -23.66
CA GLY A 215 13.03 13.72 -24.99
C GLY A 215 12.11 12.64 -25.58
N GLU A 216 11.69 11.65 -24.82
CA GLU A 216 10.73 10.62 -25.28
C GLU A 216 9.29 11.14 -25.36
N GLY A 217 8.91 12.13 -24.56
CA GLY A 217 7.56 12.69 -24.58
C GLY A 217 7.48 14.09 -24.01
#